data_1cdf1156ffe0e30c9bbf24ff0d3d111b
#
_entry.id   1cdf1156ffe0e30c9bbf24ff0d3d111b
#
_cell.length_a   1.000
_cell.length_b   1.000
_cell.length_c   1.000
_cell.angle_alpha   90.00
_cell.angle_beta   90.00
_cell.angle_gamma   90.00
#
_symmetry.space_group_name_H-M   'P 1'
#
loop_
_entity.id
_entity.type
_entity.pdbx_description
1 polymer ?
#
loop_
_entity_poly.entity_id
_entity_poly.type
_entity_poly.pdbx_seq_one_letter_code
_entity_poly.pdbx_strand_id
1 'polypeptide(L)'
;MAQALLKSALDLEALTSPVTHSKILSVQGLSKAYSSQQRVLDDINFELHAGELVAVIGRSGAGKSTLLHVLNGTLPATEGEILYHRDEGQSQDIVTLNSRQLRQWRSECGMIFQDFCLVPRLDVLTNVLLGRLSQTSTLKSFFKIFTDEDRARAIALLQWLNMLPQALQRAENLSGGQMQRVAICRALMQTPKILLADEPVASLDPKNTRRIMDVLRQVSDNGISVMVNLHSVELVQEYCSRAIGIAHGRIVFDGHPSQLNENLLHTLYGDEITHLH
;
A
#
# COMPACT_ATOMS: atom_id res chain seq x y z
N MET A 1 17.32 -0.68 -17.37
CA MET A 1 16.39 0.31 -17.97
C MET A 1 15.14 0.53 -17.10
N ALA A 2 14.41 -0.50 -16.70
CA ALA A 2 13.21 -0.36 -15.84
C ALA A 2 13.48 0.31 -14.47
N GLN A 3 14.53 -0.07 -13.76
CA GLN A 3 14.93 0.56 -12.50
C GLN A 3 15.33 2.04 -12.66
N ALA A 4 15.97 2.41 -13.77
CA ALA A 4 16.33 3.80 -14.04
C ALA A 4 15.07 4.66 -14.29
N LEU A 5 14.06 4.12 -14.97
CA LEU A 5 12.78 4.78 -15.18
C LEU A 5 12.02 4.98 -13.86
N LEU A 6 12.00 3.97 -13.00
CA LEU A 6 11.38 4.08 -11.68
C LEU A 6 12.09 5.11 -10.80
N LYS A 7 13.42 5.08 -10.75
CA LYS A 7 14.22 6.06 -10.01
C LYS A 7 13.96 7.49 -10.49
N SER A 8 13.98 7.71 -11.80
CA SER A 8 13.67 9.01 -12.40
C SER A 8 12.22 9.44 -12.14
N ALA A 9 11.26 8.51 -12.23
CA ALA A 9 9.85 8.82 -12.00
C ALA A 9 9.51 9.15 -10.54
N LEU A 10 10.27 8.59 -9.59
CA LEU A 10 10.03 8.77 -8.15
C LEU A 10 10.98 9.79 -7.50
N ASP A 11 11.87 10.46 -8.25
CA ASP A 11 12.94 11.35 -7.74
C ASP A 11 13.81 10.66 -6.67
N LEU A 12 14.03 9.36 -6.82
CA LEU A 12 14.76 8.53 -5.83
C LEU A 12 16.27 8.80 -5.81
N GLU A 13 16.78 9.73 -6.63
CA GLU A 13 18.18 10.18 -6.51
C GLU A 13 18.46 10.84 -5.14
N ALA A 14 17.42 11.39 -4.49
CA ALA A 14 17.50 11.90 -3.13
C ALA A 14 17.49 10.80 -2.03
N LEU A 15 17.15 9.55 -2.37
CA LEU A 15 17.05 8.42 -1.42
C LEU A 15 18.25 7.47 -1.47
N THR A 16 19.38 7.87 -2.08
CA THR A 16 20.62 7.07 -2.16
C THR A 16 21.42 6.98 -0.84
N SER A 17 20.82 7.32 0.28
CA SER A 17 21.36 6.91 1.58
C SER A 17 21.21 5.39 1.71
N PRO A 18 22.23 4.68 2.27
CA PRO A 18 22.08 3.24 2.51
C PRO A 18 20.78 3.03 3.30
N VAL A 19 19.99 2.01 2.90
CA VAL A 19 18.77 1.61 3.61
C VAL A 19 19.18 1.26 5.05
N THR A 20 19.24 2.28 5.89
CA THR A 20 19.25 2.05 7.33
C THR A 20 17.86 1.54 7.63
N HIS A 21 17.76 0.40 8.32
CA HIS A 21 16.49 -0.15 8.82
C HIS A 21 15.87 0.78 9.87
N SER A 22 15.75 2.08 9.51
CA SER A 22 15.14 3.06 10.38
C SER A 22 13.65 2.78 10.49
N LYS A 23 13.15 2.84 11.70
CA LYS A 23 11.75 2.73 11.97
C LYS A 23 11.00 3.88 11.30
N ILE A 24 10.03 3.57 10.44
CA ILE A 24 9.20 4.56 9.75
C ILE A 24 7.82 4.71 10.40
N LEU A 25 7.29 3.62 10.97
CA LEU A 25 5.98 3.63 11.64
C LEU A 25 6.04 2.76 12.91
N SER A 26 5.44 3.24 14.01
CA SER A 26 5.19 2.45 15.21
C SER A 26 3.71 2.46 15.53
N VAL A 27 3.13 1.30 15.75
CA VAL A 27 1.74 1.11 16.12
C VAL A 27 1.71 0.53 17.52
N GLN A 28 0.96 1.17 18.44
CA GLN A 28 0.92 0.80 19.85
C GLN A 28 -0.53 0.78 20.36
N GLY A 29 -0.95 -0.34 20.88
CA GLY A 29 -2.28 -0.54 21.48
C GLY A 29 -3.44 -0.23 20.54
N LEU A 30 -3.23 -0.33 19.21
CA LEU A 30 -4.20 0.09 18.23
C LEU A 30 -5.42 -0.81 18.25
N SER A 31 -6.59 -0.20 18.47
CA SER A 31 -7.88 -0.89 18.47
C SER A 31 -8.89 -0.18 17.58
N LYS A 32 -9.75 -0.97 16.92
CA LYS A 32 -10.85 -0.49 16.09
C LYS A 32 -12.12 -1.23 16.37
N ALA A 33 -13.16 -0.51 16.80
CA ALA A 33 -14.52 -0.99 16.93
C ALA A 33 -15.45 -0.23 15.99
N TYR A 34 -16.41 -0.92 15.38
CA TYR A 34 -17.50 -0.32 14.61
C TYR A 34 -18.77 -0.13 15.46
N SER A 35 -18.87 -0.87 16.56
CA SER A 35 -19.93 -0.74 17.57
C SER A 35 -19.36 -1.02 18.94
N SER A 36 -20.11 -0.69 20.00
CA SER A 36 -19.67 -0.92 21.39
C SER A 36 -19.41 -2.40 21.74
N GLN A 37 -19.89 -3.34 20.93
CA GLN A 37 -19.81 -4.78 21.21
C GLN A 37 -18.82 -5.55 20.32
N GLN A 38 -18.29 -4.94 19.25
CA GLN A 38 -17.43 -5.67 18.30
C GLN A 38 -16.15 -4.90 17.98
N ARG A 39 -15.05 -5.32 18.56
CA ARG A 39 -13.70 -4.92 18.15
C ARG A 39 -13.26 -5.76 16.96
N VAL A 40 -12.88 -5.09 15.87
CA VAL A 40 -12.31 -5.73 14.67
C VAL A 40 -10.79 -5.77 14.75
N LEU A 41 -10.19 -4.77 15.41
CA LEU A 41 -8.78 -4.77 15.81
C LEU A 41 -8.74 -4.57 17.32
N ASP A 42 -7.90 -5.32 18.01
CA ASP A 42 -7.78 -5.33 19.46
C ASP A 42 -6.32 -5.45 19.87
N ASP A 43 -5.77 -4.37 20.42
CA ASP A 43 -4.39 -4.27 20.92
C ASP A 43 -3.33 -4.65 19.88
N ILE A 44 -3.39 -4.04 18.70
CA ILE A 44 -2.41 -4.24 17.62
C ILE A 44 -1.14 -3.45 17.93
N ASN A 45 -0.01 -4.16 17.96
CA ASN A 45 1.31 -3.61 18.25
C ASN A 45 2.33 -4.13 17.23
N PHE A 46 2.97 -3.25 16.45
CA PHE A 46 4.07 -3.60 15.55
C PHE A 46 4.85 -2.35 15.11
N GLU A 47 5.99 -2.57 14.49
CA GLU A 47 6.80 -1.53 13.86
C GLU A 47 6.98 -1.82 12.38
N LEU A 48 7.06 -0.80 11.53
CA LEU A 48 7.42 -0.89 10.13
C LEU A 48 8.73 -0.16 9.90
N HIS A 49 9.65 -0.79 9.18
CA HIS A 49 10.96 -0.21 8.86
C HIS A 49 11.04 0.24 7.40
N ALA A 50 11.93 1.20 7.14
CA ALA A 50 12.10 1.76 5.80
C ALA A 50 12.52 0.66 4.80
N GLY A 51 11.86 0.62 3.65
CA GLY A 51 12.15 -0.32 2.57
C GLY A 51 11.73 -1.78 2.84
N GLU A 52 10.96 -2.07 3.90
CA GLU A 52 10.41 -3.43 4.10
C GLU A 52 9.24 -3.72 3.14
N LEU A 53 9.16 -4.95 2.66
CA LEU A 53 7.97 -5.53 2.04
C LEU A 53 7.33 -6.51 3.03
N VAL A 54 6.28 -6.07 3.71
CA VAL A 54 5.60 -6.79 4.79
C VAL A 54 4.24 -7.30 4.30
N ALA A 55 4.00 -8.60 4.43
CA ALA A 55 2.68 -9.18 4.21
C ALA A 55 1.81 -9.07 5.47
N VAL A 56 0.52 -8.75 5.29
CA VAL A 56 -0.51 -8.95 6.32
C VAL A 56 -1.36 -10.14 5.92
N ILE A 57 -1.41 -11.17 6.76
CA ILE A 57 -2.05 -12.46 6.49
C ILE A 57 -3.08 -12.84 7.55
N GLY A 58 -3.99 -13.73 7.20
CA GLY A 58 -5.05 -14.22 8.06
C GLY A 58 -6.35 -14.43 7.25
N ARG A 59 -7.33 -15.09 7.86
CA ARG A 59 -8.61 -15.42 7.22
C ARG A 59 -9.38 -14.17 6.80
N SER A 60 -10.38 -14.34 5.93
CA SER A 60 -11.33 -13.27 5.60
C SER A 60 -12.02 -12.76 6.86
N GLY A 61 -12.19 -11.44 6.99
CA GLY A 61 -12.77 -10.81 8.18
C GLY A 61 -11.85 -10.72 9.41
N ALA A 62 -10.58 -11.13 9.36
CA ALA A 62 -9.66 -11.02 10.50
C ALA A 62 -9.26 -9.59 10.87
N GLY A 63 -9.60 -8.58 10.04
CA GLY A 63 -9.27 -7.18 10.29
C GLY A 63 -8.15 -6.61 9.41
N LYS A 64 -7.60 -7.36 8.46
CA LYS A 64 -6.48 -6.95 7.59
C LYS A 64 -6.74 -5.64 6.86
N SER A 65 -7.83 -5.56 6.08
CA SER A 65 -8.21 -4.34 5.34
C SER A 65 -8.51 -3.19 6.30
N THR A 66 -9.17 -3.46 7.44
CA THR A 66 -9.41 -2.47 8.48
C THR A 66 -8.10 -1.89 9.00
N LEU A 67 -7.08 -2.72 9.24
CA LEU A 67 -5.75 -2.25 9.65
C LEU A 67 -5.17 -1.29 8.62
N LEU A 68 -5.10 -1.66 7.34
CA LEU A 68 -4.55 -0.78 6.30
C LEU A 68 -5.33 0.54 6.19
N HIS A 69 -6.66 0.50 6.29
CA HIS A 69 -7.49 1.70 6.25
C HIS A 69 -7.29 2.62 7.47
N VAL A 70 -7.04 2.05 8.64
CA VAL A 70 -6.72 2.84 9.85
C VAL A 70 -5.32 3.44 9.73
N LEU A 71 -4.33 2.70 9.25
CA LEU A 71 -2.97 3.20 9.00
C LEU A 71 -2.95 4.34 7.98
N ASN A 72 -3.71 4.24 6.89
CA ASN A 72 -3.86 5.33 5.92
C ASN A 72 -4.68 6.52 6.45
N GLY A 73 -5.40 6.34 7.56
CA GLY A 73 -6.29 7.36 8.13
C GLY A 73 -7.61 7.53 7.38
N THR A 74 -8.02 6.58 6.51
CA THR A 74 -9.37 6.58 5.90
C THR A 74 -10.42 6.13 6.91
N LEU A 75 -10.04 5.31 7.90
CA LEU A 75 -10.84 4.96 9.06
C LEU A 75 -10.17 5.51 10.32
N PRO A 76 -10.93 6.15 11.25
CA PRO A 76 -10.37 6.56 12.52
C PRO A 76 -10.12 5.35 13.42
N ALA A 77 -9.02 5.36 14.17
CA ALA A 77 -8.80 4.44 15.28
C ALA A 77 -9.84 4.68 16.40
N THR A 78 -10.10 3.66 17.21
CA THR A 78 -10.91 3.81 18.43
C THR A 78 -10.03 4.09 19.64
N GLU A 79 -8.88 3.40 19.73
CA GLU A 79 -7.87 3.53 20.79
C GLU A 79 -6.48 3.29 20.21
N GLY A 80 -5.44 3.70 20.94
CA GLY A 80 -4.03 3.46 20.58
C GLY A 80 -3.41 4.61 19.81
N GLU A 81 -2.17 4.41 19.40
CA GLU A 81 -1.32 5.41 18.74
C GLU A 81 -0.71 4.84 17.45
N ILE A 82 -0.52 5.71 16.46
CA ILE A 82 0.19 5.42 15.21
C ILE A 82 1.24 6.51 15.03
N LEU A 83 2.47 6.22 15.41
CA LEU A 83 3.58 7.18 15.35
C LEU A 83 4.32 7.06 14.02
N TYR A 84 4.22 8.07 13.18
CA TYR A 84 5.02 8.22 11.97
C TYR A 84 6.34 8.92 12.32
N HIS A 85 7.45 8.26 12.05
CA HIS A 85 8.80 8.76 12.31
C HIS A 85 9.33 9.43 11.05
N ARG A 86 9.50 10.76 11.12
CA ARG A 86 10.16 11.54 10.07
C ARG A 86 11.67 11.55 10.27
N ASP A 87 12.38 11.90 9.21
CA ASP A 87 13.79 12.23 9.31
C ASP A 87 13.98 13.30 10.42
N GLU A 88 15.12 13.29 11.17
CA GLU A 88 15.45 14.22 12.27
C GLU A 88 14.81 13.93 13.64
N GLY A 89 14.33 12.71 13.90
CA GLY A 89 13.83 12.32 15.22
C GLY A 89 12.48 12.90 15.62
N GLN A 90 11.75 13.52 14.68
CA GLN A 90 10.38 13.97 14.90
C GLN A 90 9.39 12.83 14.66
N SER A 91 8.52 12.58 15.63
CA SER A 91 7.41 11.64 15.51
C SER A 91 6.09 12.39 15.50
N GLN A 92 5.16 11.94 14.67
CA GLN A 92 3.82 12.50 14.56
C GLN A 92 2.77 11.40 14.73
N ASP A 93 1.89 11.56 15.69
CA ASP A 93 0.78 10.63 15.88
C ASP A 93 -0.33 10.89 14.85
N ILE A 94 -0.58 9.86 14.02
CA ILE A 94 -1.56 9.92 12.93
C ILE A 94 -2.99 9.96 13.45
N VAL A 95 -3.25 9.36 14.62
CA VAL A 95 -4.59 9.27 15.21
C VAL A 95 -5.12 10.67 15.60
N THR A 96 -4.22 11.58 15.98
CA THR A 96 -4.57 12.92 16.48
C THR A 96 -4.61 14.00 15.38
N LEU A 97 -4.36 13.64 14.12
CA LEU A 97 -4.25 14.59 13.01
C LEU A 97 -5.58 15.27 12.70
N ASN A 98 -5.52 16.59 12.49
CA ASN A 98 -6.66 17.32 11.92
C ASN A 98 -6.80 17.03 10.39
N SER A 99 -7.93 17.46 9.80
CA SER A 99 -8.26 17.17 8.40
C SER A 99 -7.22 17.65 7.37
N ARG A 100 -6.47 18.73 7.67
CA ARG A 100 -5.40 19.24 6.78
C ARG A 100 -4.16 18.36 6.88
N GLN A 101 -3.75 18.03 8.10
CA GLN A 101 -2.61 17.16 8.38
C GLN A 101 -2.87 15.74 7.85
N LEU A 102 -4.10 15.24 8.00
CA LEU A 102 -4.49 13.92 7.49
C LEU A 102 -4.43 13.85 5.95
N ARG A 103 -4.75 14.94 5.24
CA ARG A 103 -4.54 15.00 3.78
C ARG A 103 -3.06 14.95 3.41
N GLN A 104 -2.20 15.60 4.20
CA GLN A 104 -0.76 15.52 4.00
C GLN A 104 -0.26 14.11 4.28
N TRP A 105 -0.67 13.49 5.39
CA TRP A 105 -0.35 12.10 5.71
C TRP A 105 -0.70 11.15 4.56
N ARG A 106 -1.91 11.27 4.00
CA ARG A 106 -2.36 10.43 2.88
C ARG A 106 -1.54 10.65 1.59
N SER A 107 -0.84 11.75 1.45
CA SER A 107 0.10 11.94 0.34
C SER A 107 1.46 11.26 0.58
N GLU A 108 1.83 11.03 1.85
CA GLU A 108 3.03 10.32 2.26
C GLU A 108 2.78 8.80 2.43
N CYS A 109 1.51 8.41 2.65
CA CYS A 109 1.05 7.03 2.79
C CYS A 109 0.08 6.67 1.66
N GLY A 110 0.62 6.20 0.54
CA GLY A 110 -0.16 5.80 -0.63
C GLY A 110 -0.99 4.55 -0.37
N MET A 111 -2.16 4.44 -1.01
CA MET A 111 -3.06 3.28 -0.86
C MET A 111 -3.47 2.74 -2.22
N ILE A 112 -3.32 1.43 -2.40
CA ILE A 112 -3.87 0.65 -3.50
C ILE A 112 -5.08 -0.09 -2.94
N PHE A 113 -6.26 0.21 -3.45
CA PHE A 113 -7.53 -0.37 -3.00
C PHE A 113 -7.87 -1.62 -3.79
N GLN A 114 -8.59 -2.55 -3.20
CA GLN A 114 -9.06 -3.78 -3.82
C GLN A 114 -9.89 -3.51 -5.09
N ASP A 115 -10.77 -2.52 -5.08
CA ASP A 115 -11.64 -2.14 -6.21
C ASP A 115 -10.97 -1.19 -7.21
N PHE A 116 -9.63 -1.09 -7.22
CA PHE A 116 -8.83 -0.17 -8.05
C PHE A 116 -9.18 1.32 -7.88
N CYS A 117 -10.42 1.67 -7.60
CA CYS A 117 -10.95 3.04 -7.42
C CYS A 117 -10.59 3.99 -8.58
N LEU A 118 -10.48 3.50 -9.81
CA LEU A 118 -10.27 4.33 -10.99
C LEU A 118 -11.56 5.04 -11.39
N VAL A 119 -11.43 6.23 -11.98
CA VAL A 119 -12.56 6.95 -12.56
C VAL A 119 -12.83 6.39 -13.96
N PRO A 120 -13.92 5.63 -14.20
CA PRO A 120 -14.09 4.82 -15.41
C PRO A 120 -14.07 5.63 -16.72
N ARG A 121 -14.68 6.82 -16.70
CA ARG A 121 -14.84 7.70 -17.87
C ARG A 121 -13.61 8.55 -18.21
N LEU A 122 -12.60 8.59 -17.33
CA LEU A 122 -11.34 9.27 -17.58
C LEU A 122 -10.35 8.33 -18.26
N ASP A 123 -9.45 8.90 -19.06
CA ASP A 123 -8.33 8.17 -19.63
C ASP A 123 -7.32 7.75 -18.55
N VAL A 124 -6.45 6.82 -18.91
CA VAL A 124 -5.44 6.23 -18.01
C VAL A 124 -4.48 7.30 -17.51
N LEU A 125 -3.97 8.17 -18.37
CA LEU A 125 -3.03 9.24 -17.99
C LEU A 125 -3.66 10.18 -16.97
N THR A 126 -4.91 10.59 -17.21
CA THR A 126 -5.65 11.44 -16.27
C THR A 126 -5.86 10.71 -14.92
N ASN A 127 -6.24 9.42 -14.93
CA ASN A 127 -6.37 8.64 -13.69
C ASN A 127 -5.07 8.60 -12.87
N VAL A 128 -3.91 8.45 -13.52
CA VAL A 128 -2.60 8.50 -12.85
C VAL A 128 -2.34 9.89 -12.26
N LEU A 129 -2.59 10.95 -13.05
CA LEU A 129 -2.40 12.34 -12.63
C LEU A 129 -3.25 12.74 -11.42
N LEU A 130 -4.43 12.10 -11.21
CA LEU A 130 -5.24 12.32 -10.01
C LEU A 130 -4.48 12.02 -8.71
N GLY A 131 -3.43 11.20 -8.74
CA GLY A 131 -2.55 10.98 -7.59
C GLY A 131 -1.88 12.26 -7.05
N ARG A 132 -1.73 13.31 -7.88
CA ARG A 132 -1.12 14.61 -7.49
C ARG A 132 -2.11 15.61 -6.88
N LEU A 133 -3.40 15.27 -6.82
CA LEU A 133 -4.42 16.23 -6.37
C LEU A 133 -4.19 16.77 -4.96
N SER A 134 -3.63 15.95 -4.06
CA SER A 134 -3.31 16.38 -2.68
C SER A 134 -2.26 17.50 -2.63
N GLN A 135 -1.39 17.58 -3.63
CA GLN A 135 -0.29 18.54 -3.73
C GLN A 135 -0.61 19.72 -4.68
N THR A 136 -1.77 19.69 -5.33
CA THR A 136 -2.22 20.71 -6.28
C THR A 136 -3.20 21.67 -5.59
N SER A 137 -3.10 22.97 -5.85
CA SER A 137 -4.06 23.93 -5.29
C SER A 137 -5.48 23.64 -5.77
N THR A 138 -6.48 23.92 -4.95
CA THR A 138 -7.90 23.61 -5.22
C THR A 138 -8.39 24.14 -6.58
N LEU A 139 -7.98 25.37 -6.96
CA LEU A 139 -8.31 25.97 -8.25
C LEU A 139 -7.68 25.21 -9.43
N LYS A 140 -6.39 24.87 -9.35
CA LYS A 140 -5.70 24.10 -10.40
C LYS A 140 -6.27 22.68 -10.51
N SER A 141 -6.62 22.06 -9.39
CA SER A 141 -7.27 20.75 -9.34
C SER A 141 -8.61 20.74 -10.05
N PHE A 142 -9.44 21.76 -9.83
CA PHE A 142 -10.75 21.90 -10.46
C PHE A 142 -10.66 21.98 -11.99
N PHE A 143 -9.65 22.70 -12.51
CA PHE A 143 -9.42 22.80 -13.94
C PHE A 143 -8.52 21.69 -14.52
N LYS A 144 -8.15 20.65 -13.72
CA LYS A 144 -7.25 19.57 -14.14
C LYS A 144 -5.92 20.08 -14.73
N ILE A 145 -5.41 21.18 -14.20
CA ILE A 145 -4.14 21.76 -14.66
C ILE A 145 -3.01 21.09 -13.89
N PHE A 146 -2.37 20.13 -14.55
CA PHE A 146 -1.16 19.47 -14.06
C PHE A 146 0.06 20.08 -14.74
N THR A 147 1.19 20.11 -14.03
CA THR A 147 2.46 20.63 -14.58
C THR A 147 3.02 19.66 -15.61
N ASP A 148 3.92 20.16 -16.46
CA ASP A 148 4.62 19.31 -17.43
C ASP A 148 5.49 18.25 -16.71
N GLU A 149 6.00 18.58 -15.53
CA GLU A 149 6.71 17.66 -14.65
C GLU A 149 5.80 16.52 -14.15
N ASP A 150 4.57 16.84 -13.68
CA ASP A 150 3.60 15.81 -13.29
C ASP A 150 3.25 14.89 -14.46
N ARG A 151 3.11 15.47 -15.67
CA ARG A 151 2.84 14.67 -16.88
C ARG A 151 4.00 13.78 -17.26
N ALA A 152 5.23 14.31 -17.21
CA ALA A 152 6.44 13.54 -17.49
C ALA A 152 6.57 12.36 -16.51
N ARG A 153 6.32 12.59 -15.22
CA ARG A 153 6.32 11.57 -14.18
C ARG A 153 5.23 10.50 -14.43
N ALA A 154 4.01 10.89 -14.74
CA ALA A 154 2.93 9.96 -15.06
C ALA A 154 3.27 9.09 -16.27
N ILE A 155 3.84 9.69 -17.34
CA ILE A 155 4.29 8.97 -18.52
C ILE A 155 5.40 7.98 -18.17
N ALA A 156 6.39 8.37 -17.37
CA ALA A 156 7.47 7.49 -16.92
C ALA A 156 6.95 6.29 -16.11
N LEU A 157 6.01 6.49 -15.19
CA LEU A 157 5.35 5.43 -14.42
C LEU A 157 4.55 4.48 -15.33
N LEU A 158 3.79 5.02 -16.29
CA LEU A 158 3.04 4.22 -17.26
C LEU A 158 3.99 3.42 -18.17
N GLN A 159 5.11 4.00 -18.57
CA GLN A 159 6.13 3.31 -19.37
C GLN A 159 6.77 2.17 -18.56
N TRP A 160 7.11 2.43 -17.29
CA TRP A 160 7.70 1.42 -16.41
C TRP A 160 6.77 0.21 -16.23
N LEU A 161 5.46 0.42 -16.07
CA LEU A 161 4.45 -0.64 -15.94
C LEU A 161 3.91 -1.18 -17.28
N ASN A 162 4.50 -0.79 -18.42
CA ASN A 162 4.06 -1.16 -19.77
C ASN A 162 2.59 -0.82 -20.04
N MET A 163 2.15 0.37 -19.56
CA MET A 163 0.80 0.91 -19.74
C MET A 163 0.75 2.15 -20.65
N LEU A 164 1.91 2.59 -21.17
CA LEU A 164 1.97 3.76 -22.05
C LEU A 164 1.10 3.63 -23.31
N PRO A 165 1.00 2.47 -23.99
CA PRO A 165 0.10 2.31 -25.14
C PRO A 165 -1.38 2.56 -24.82
N GLN A 166 -1.79 2.39 -23.56
CA GLN A 166 -3.16 2.60 -23.08
C GLN A 166 -3.38 4.01 -22.49
N ALA A 167 -2.38 4.89 -22.50
CA ALA A 167 -2.42 6.18 -21.78
C ALA A 167 -3.67 7.03 -22.08
N LEU A 168 -4.14 7.02 -23.32
CA LEU A 168 -5.31 7.79 -23.77
C LEU A 168 -6.61 6.94 -23.80
N GLN A 169 -6.54 5.68 -23.40
CA GLN A 169 -7.71 4.79 -23.34
C GLN A 169 -8.49 5.07 -22.05
N ARG A 170 -9.82 4.98 -22.09
CA ARG A 170 -10.66 5.09 -20.88
C ARG A 170 -10.42 3.92 -19.95
N ALA A 171 -10.43 4.18 -18.63
CA ALA A 171 -10.19 3.16 -17.62
C ALA A 171 -11.25 2.02 -17.67
N GLU A 172 -12.48 2.31 -18.05
CA GLU A 172 -13.56 1.32 -18.20
C GLU A 172 -13.28 0.23 -19.25
N ASN A 173 -12.35 0.48 -20.18
CA ASN A 173 -12.00 -0.45 -21.26
C ASN A 173 -10.76 -1.30 -20.94
N LEU A 174 -10.24 -1.21 -19.72
CA LEU A 174 -9.06 -1.94 -19.29
C LEU A 174 -9.42 -3.33 -18.73
N SER A 175 -8.52 -4.30 -18.90
CA SER A 175 -8.59 -5.55 -18.14
C SER A 175 -8.26 -5.33 -16.66
N GLY A 176 -8.65 -6.26 -15.76
CA GLY A 176 -8.38 -6.17 -14.32
C GLY A 176 -6.89 -5.95 -14.00
N GLY A 177 -5.99 -6.72 -14.65
CA GLY A 177 -4.55 -6.53 -14.46
C GLY A 177 -4.01 -5.21 -15.03
N GLN A 178 -4.66 -4.62 -16.04
CA GLN A 178 -4.35 -3.27 -16.52
C GLN A 178 -4.83 -2.22 -15.52
N MET A 179 -6.07 -2.33 -15.02
CA MET A 179 -6.61 -1.44 -13.99
C MET A 179 -5.73 -1.43 -12.73
N GLN A 180 -5.26 -2.61 -12.31
CA GLN A 180 -4.36 -2.73 -11.16
C GLN A 180 -3.05 -1.96 -11.37
N ARG A 181 -2.42 -2.09 -12.54
CA ARG A 181 -1.19 -1.36 -12.85
C ARG A 181 -1.40 0.15 -12.87
N VAL A 182 -2.54 0.62 -13.39
CA VAL A 182 -2.90 2.05 -13.36
C VAL A 182 -3.14 2.54 -11.93
N ALA A 183 -3.77 1.74 -11.07
CA ALA A 183 -3.96 2.04 -9.65
C ALA A 183 -2.62 2.18 -8.91
N ILE A 184 -1.65 1.30 -9.21
CA ILE A 184 -0.29 1.40 -8.68
C ILE A 184 0.39 2.69 -9.18
N CYS A 185 0.35 2.99 -10.49
CA CYS A 185 0.89 4.25 -11.01
C CYS A 185 0.30 5.46 -10.28
N ARG A 186 -1.02 5.48 -10.07
CA ARG A 186 -1.71 6.57 -9.35
C ARG A 186 -1.23 6.69 -7.90
N ALA A 187 -1.05 5.59 -7.19
CA ALA A 187 -0.53 5.62 -5.82
C ALA A 187 0.91 6.14 -5.79
N LEU A 188 1.76 5.72 -6.72
CA LEU A 188 3.16 6.15 -6.81
C LEU A 188 3.33 7.59 -7.30
N MET A 189 2.32 8.16 -7.99
CA MET A 189 2.32 9.59 -8.33
C MET A 189 2.43 10.52 -7.12
N GLN A 190 2.02 10.04 -5.93
CA GLN A 190 2.14 10.79 -4.68
C GLN A 190 3.57 10.87 -4.16
N THR A 191 4.51 10.07 -4.69
CA THR A 191 5.86 9.85 -4.11
C THR A 191 5.80 9.45 -2.64
N PRO A 192 5.05 8.38 -2.32
CA PRO A 192 4.81 8.01 -0.93
C PRO A 192 6.07 7.46 -0.27
N LYS A 193 6.15 7.57 1.05
CA LYS A 193 7.15 6.88 1.89
C LYS A 193 6.70 5.48 2.28
N ILE A 194 5.38 5.30 2.40
CA ILE A 194 4.72 4.03 2.71
C ILE A 194 3.67 3.76 1.63
N LEU A 195 3.62 2.55 1.12
CA LEU A 195 2.61 2.07 0.19
C LEU A 195 1.84 0.92 0.83
N LEU A 196 0.55 1.12 1.04
CA LEU A 196 -0.38 0.10 1.52
C LEU A 196 -1.13 -0.50 0.35
N ALA A 197 -1.27 -1.82 0.29
CA ALA A 197 -1.94 -2.51 -0.80
C ALA A 197 -2.93 -3.52 -0.24
N ASP A 198 -4.23 -3.26 -0.44
CA ASP A 198 -5.30 -4.10 0.03
C ASP A 198 -5.70 -5.10 -1.08
N GLU A 199 -5.30 -6.35 -0.91
CA GLU A 199 -5.54 -7.47 -1.84
C GLU A 199 -5.21 -7.14 -3.31
N PRO A 200 -4.01 -6.63 -3.63
CA PRO A 200 -3.70 -6.10 -4.95
C PRO A 200 -3.65 -7.14 -6.06
N VAL A 201 -3.75 -8.42 -5.73
CA VAL A 201 -3.68 -9.56 -6.66
C VAL A 201 -4.94 -10.44 -6.64
N ALA A 202 -5.97 -10.08 -5.86
CA ALA A 202 -7.19 -10.84 -5.64
C ALA A 202 -7.88 -11.05 -6.96
N SER A 203 -8.13 -11.35 -7.85
CA SER A 203 -8.87 -11.52 -9.12
C SER A 203 -7.98 -11.51 -10.35
N LEU A 204 -6.68 -11.72 -10.15
CA LEU A 204 -5.72 -11.77 -11.25
C LEU A 204 -5.30 -13.22 -11.55
N ASP A 205 -5.01 -13.49 -12.82
CA ASP A 205 -4.37 -14.73 -13.20
C ASP A 205 -2.94 -14.83 -12.66
N PRO A 206 -2.35 -16.04 -12.56
CA PRO A 206 -1.04 -16.24 -11.94
C PRO A 206 0.09 -15.40 -12.56
N LYS A 207 0.04 -15.15 -13.87
CA LYS A 207 1.07 -14.35 -14.58
C LYS A 207 0.99 -12.88 -14.19
N ASN A 208 -0.22 -12.31 -14.13
CA ASN A 208 -0.43 -10.94 -13.70
C ASN A 208 -0.17 -10.77 -12.19
N THR A 209 -0.54 -11.77 -11.37
CA THR A 209 -0.22 -11.82 -9.94
C THR A 209 1.27 -11.65 -9.70
N ARG A 210 2.12 -12.50 -10.29
CA ARG A 210 3.58 -12.40 -10.14
C ARG A 210 4.11 -11.05 -10.63
N ARG A 211 3.60 -10.55 -11.74
CA ARG A 211 4.00 -9.23 -12.27
C ARG A 211 3.70 -8.09 -11.28
N ILE A 212 2.55 -8.12 -10.59
CA ILE A 212 2.23 -7.13 -9.57
C ILE A 212 3.14 -7.28 -8.35
N MET A 213 3.41 -8.50 -7.91
CA MET A 213 4.33 -8.75 -6.80
C MET A 213 5.76 -8.30 -7.13
N ASP A 214 6.25 -8.56 -8.35
CA ASP A 214 7.55 -8.04 -8.83
C ASP A 214 7.62 -6.51 -8.77
N VAL A 215 6.52 -5.83 -9.13
CA VAL A 215 6.40 -4.37 -9.04
C VAL A 215 6.48 -3.90 -7.60
N LEU A 216 5.73 -4.51 -6.67
CA LEU A 216 5.75 -4.14 -5.25
C LEU A 216 7.13 -4.39 -4.64
N ARG A 217 7.81 -5.49 -5.03
CA ARG A 217 9.18 -5.76 -4.62
C ARG A 217 10.14 -4.68 -5.11
N GLN A 218 10.06 -4.29 -6.40
CA GLN A 218 10.88 -3.20 -6.94
C GLN A 218 10.62 -1.88 -6.23
N VAL A 219 9.38 -1.57 -5.86
CA VAL A 219 9.03 -0.38 -5.07
C VAL A 219 9.72 -0.42 -3.71
N SER A 220 9.68 -1.55 -3.03
CA SER A 220 10.33 -1.76 -1.73
C SER A 220 11.86 -1.68 -1.85
N ASP A 221 12.46 -2.33 -2.84
CA ASP A 221 13.90 -2.30 -3.12
C ASP A 221 14.43 -0.87 -3.42
N ASN A 222 13.54 0.05 -3.80
CA ASN A 222 13.84 1.47 -3.98
C ASN A 222 13.51 2.33 -2.75
N GLY A 223 13.34 1.73 -1.57
CA GLY A 223 13.27 2.42 -0.28
C GLY A 223 11.87 2.84 0.16
N ILE A 224 10.81 2.54 -0.61
CA ILE A 224 9.42 2.76 -0.18
C ILE A 224 8.96 1.54 0.62
N SER A 225 8.56 1.73 1.87
CA SER A 225 8.03 0.63 2.68
C SER A 225 6.68 0.17 2.15
N VAL A 226 6.51 -1.13 1.96
CA VAL A 226 5.28 -1.70 1.41
C VAL A 226 4.64 -2.63 2.42
N MET A 227 3.36 -2.42 2.70
CA MET A 227 2.54 -3.36 3.49
C MET A 227 1.40 -3.86 2.60
N VAL A 228 1.30 -5.18 2.42
CA VAL A 228 0.39 -5.80 1.46
C VAL A 228 -0.46 -6.88 2.10
N ASN A 229 -1.78 -6.82 1.92
CA ASN A 229 -2.69 -7.91 2.27
C ASN A 229 -2.60 -9.01 1.23
N LEU A 230 -2.27 -10.22 1.65
CA LEU A 230 -2.19 -11.41 0.79
C LEU A 230 -2.93 -12.60 1.42
N HIS A 231 -3.50 -13.44 0.56
CA HIS A 231 -4.10 -14.71 0.94
C HIS A 231 -3.17 -15.91 0.67
N SER A 232 -2.33 -15.84 -0.37
CA SER A 232 -1.41 -16.92 -0.75
C SER A 232 -0.15 -16.91 0.12
N VAL A 233 0.06 -17.98 0.87
CA VAL A 233 1.26 -18.21 1.69
C VAL A 233 2.50 -18.35 0.78
N GLU A 234 2.35 -18.93 -0.41
CA GLU A 234 3.44 -19.05 -1.39
C GLU A 234 3.98 -17.68 -1.81
N LEU A 235 3.09 -16.74 -2.15
CA LEU A 235 3.49 -15.37 -2.52
C LEU A 235 4.17 -14.66 -1.35
N VAL A 236 3.68 -14.89 -0.12
CA VAL A 236 4.30 -14.32 1.09
C VAL A 236 5.73 -14.84 1.25
N GLN A 237 5.93 -16.15 1.09
CA GLN A 237 7.27 -16.77 1.20
C GLN A 237 8.21 -16.37 0.06
N GLU A 238 7.68 -16.19 -1.16
CA GLU A 238 8.47 -15.84 -2.34
C GLU A 238 8.91 -14.36 -2.34
N TYR A 239 8.02 -13.45 -1.89
CA TYR A 239 8.23 -12.01 -2.09
C TYR A 239 8.51 -11.21 -0.83
N CYS A 240 7.94 -11.58 0.31
CA CYS A 240 7.96 -10.73 1.49
C CYS A 240 9.13 -11.07 2.42
N SER A 241 9.73 -10.03 3.01
CA SER A 241 10.79 -10.20 4.02
C SER A 241 10.23 -10.49 5.41
N ARG A 242 8.95 -10.13 5.64
CA ARG A 242 8.27 -10.28 6.94
C ARG A 242 6.78 -10.48 6.70
N ALA A 243 6.13 -11.21 7.61
CA ALA A 243 4.70 -11.39 7.63
C ALA A 243 4.13 -11.09 9.02
N ILE A 244 3.01 -10.38 9.04
CA ILE A 244 2.19 -10.11 10.23
C ILE A 244 0.90 -10.91 10.08
N GLY A 245 0.69 -11.88 10.97
CA GLY A 245 -0.48 -12.74 10.98
C GLY A 245 -1.54 -12.23 11.95
N ILE A 246 -2.75 -11.97 11.46
CA ILE A 246 -3.88 -11.49 12.27
C ILE A 246 -4.94 -12.57 12.39
N ALA A 247 -5.30 -12.90 13.63
CA ALA A 247 -6.44 -13.76 13.97
C ALA A 247 -7.26 -13.10 15.07
N HIS A 248 -8.59 -13.11 14.92
CA HIS A 248 -9.51 -12.53 15.91
C HIS A 248 -9.19 -11.07 16.31
N GLY A 249 -8.73 -10.27 15.34
CA GLY A 249 -8.38 -8.88 15.56
C GLY A 249 -7.05 -8.63 16.27
N ARG A 250 -6.25 -9.67 16.56
CA ARG A 250 -4.95 -9.57 17.25
C ARG A 250 -3.82 -10.11 16.38
N ILE A 251 -2.61 -9.59 16.58
CA ILE A 251 -1.42 -10.19 15.98
C ILE A 251 -1.07 -11.46 16.72
N VAL A 252 -1.04 -12.57 15.97
CA VAL A 252 -0.66 -13.91 16.49
C VAL A 252 0.69 -14.37 15.92
N PHE A 253 1.18 -13.67 14.90
CA PHE A 253 2.48 -13.92 14.30
C PHE A 253 3.08 -12.60 13.77
N ASP A 254 4.36 -12.41 14.01
CA ASP A 254 5.15 -11.32 13.44
C ASP A 254 6.60 -11.82 13.27
N GLY A 255 7.01 -12.06 12.02
CA GLY A 255 8.32 -12.64 11.76
C GLY A 255 8.58 -12.98 10.29
N HIS A 256 9.71 -13.66 10.04
CA HIS A 256 10.08 -14.08 8.69
C HIS A 256 9.13 -15.16 8.17
N PRO A 257 8.69 -15.10 6.90
CA PRO A 257 7.73 -16.05 6.33
C PRO A 257 8.12 -17.53 6.45
N SER A 258 9.41 -17.86 6.48
CA SER A 258 9.88 -19.25 6.68
C SER A 258 9.53 -19.84 8.04
N GLN A 259 9.10 -19.04 9.00
CA GLN A 259 8.67 -19.48 10.34
C GLN A 259 7.18 -19.87 10.36
N LEU A 260 6.46 -19.64 9.26
CA LEU A 260 5.05 -20.05 9.12
C LEU A 260 4.98 -21.59 9.04
N ASN A 261 4.61 -22.21 10.12
CA ASN A 261 4.38 -23.65 10.21
C ASN A 261 2.88 -23.99 10.17
N GLU A 262 2.56 -25.27 10.02
CA GLU A 262 1.16 -25.74 9.93
C GLU A 262 0.30 -25.30 11.13
N ASN A 263 0.83 -25.30 12.35
CA ASN A 263 0.08 -24.87 13.54
C ASN A 263 -0.27 -23.38 13.49
N LEU A 264 0.66 -22.53 13.05
CA LEU A 264 0.40 -21.09 12.85
C LEU A 264 -0.58 -20.86 11.73
N LEU A 265 -0.46 -21.59 10.62
CA LEU A 265 -1.41 -21.50 9.51
C LEU A 265 -2.81 -21.94 9.97
N HIS A 266 -2.91 -22.99 10.79
CA HIS A 266 -4.19 -23.39 11.37
C HIS A 266 -4.78 -22.32 12.30
N THR A 267 -3.95 -21.65 13.09
CA THR A 267 -4.39 -20.52 13.94
C THR A 267 -4.89 -19.33 13.11
N LEU A 268 -4.23 -19.03 11.98
CA LEU A 268 -4.53 -17.89 11.12
C LEU A 268 -5.77 -18.11 10.24
N TYR A 269 -5.94 -19.32 9.71
CA TYR A 269 -6.92 -19.62 8.66
C TYR A 269 -8.00 -20.61 9.11
N GLY A 270 -7.78 -21.36 10.20
CA GLY A 270 -8.70 -22.41 10.64
C GLY A 270 -8.90 -23.47 9.54
N ASP A 271 -10.15 -23.85 9.29
CA ASP A 271 -10.50 -24.86 8.28
C ASP A 271 -10.34 -24.38 6.81
N GLU A 272 -10.06 -23.08 6.60
CA GLU A 272 -9.83 -22.51 5.27
C GLU A 272 -8.44 -22.87 4.69
N ILE A 273 -7.57 -23.58 5.44
CA ILE A 273 -6.23 -24.02 5.02
C ILE A 273 -6.26 -24.81 3.71
N THR A 274 -7.31 -25.61 3.47
CA THR A 274 -7.46 -26.45 2.27
C THR A 274 -7.54 -25.66 0.96
N HIS A 275 -7.76 -24.36 1.01
CA HIS A 275 -7.85 -23.46 -0.14
C HIS A 275 -6.59 -22.63 -0.40
N LEU A 276 -5.51 -22.83 0.37
CA LEU A 276 -4.25 -22.06 0.29
C LEU A 276 -3.19 -22.69 -0.64
N HIS A 277 -3.51 -23.82 -1.26
CA HIS A 277 -2.65 -24.54 -2.22
C HIS A 277 -3.11 -24.38 -3.65
#